data_da014883c3b8235c5d517e72eb9be745
#
_entry.id   da014883c3b8235c5d517e72eb9be745
#
_cell.length_a   1.000
_cell.length_b   1.000
_cell.length_c   1.000
_cell.angle_alpha   90.00
_cell.angle_beta   90.00
_cell.angle_gamma   90.00
#
_symmetry.space_group_name_H-M   'P 1'
#
loop_
_entity.id
_entity.type
_entity.pdbx_description
1 polymer ?
#
loop_
_entity_poly.entity_id
_entity_poly.type
_entity_poly.pdbx_seq_one_letter_code
_entity_poly.pdbx_strand_id
1 'polypeptide(L)'
;MTSNKALETLLEMCEESNASDLHLAVGLPPRFRIKGSLVPRDDLRAFDAADVEAVAMELGRAAVPLGGDEGVERVREVLLREKSIDGAVTSSSGVRYRFNVYRASDACAVALRRLDSRFRSFAELGVPERIEAFSDERDGLFIVTGPTGSGKSTTLATMIDIINHKRDGHIITIEDPIEYIHKSDRCVVHQREVGRDAKGFNEALVEALRQDPDVILVGEVRELETMRTALRAAETGHLVFTTLHAGDCVGAIERLIAVFPPDEQNSARRQLSLVLRGVTAQHLLPREDGGRVPACELLVNTMASANHIATGHSAQIYSVIETGGNNGMVTLDQSLERLVRSGAVSLRTALGIARYPPQLKQRLGVV
;
A
#
# COMPACT_ATOMS: atom_id res chain seq x y z
N MET A 1 19.60 12.95 28.33
CA MET A 1 18.25 12.42 28.13
C MET A 1 18.41 10.95 27.76
N THR A 2 17.62 10.04 28.33
CA THR A 2 17.63 8.65 27.87
C THR A 2 17.16 8.60 26.41
N SER A 3 17.77 7.75 25.59
CA SER A 3 17.54 7.62 24.13
C SER A 3 16.04 7.59 23.74
N ASN A 4 15.24 6.84 24.46
CA ASN A 4 13.78 6.71 24.28
C ASN A 4 13.04 8.06 24.41
N LYS A 5 13.48 8.94 25.31
CA LYS A 5 12.86 10.26 25.52
C LYS A 5 13.17 11.23 24.36
N ALA A 6 14.31 11.07 23.67
CA ALA A 6 14.69 11.91 22.56
C ALA A 6 13.87 11.60 21.30
N LEU A 7 13.68 10.30 20.97
CA LEU A 7 12.85 9.87 19.85
C LEU A 7 11.39 10.32 20.05
N GLU A 8 10.78 10.02 21.18
CA GLU A 8 9.39 10.43 21.48
C GLU A 8 9.18 11.94 21.35
N THR A 9 10.09 12.77 21.90
CA THR A 9 10.01 14.23 21.77
C THR A 9 10.04 14.67 20.29
N LEU A 10 10.87 14.02 19.47
CA LEU A 10 10.92 14.34 18.02
C LEU A 10 9.63 13.92 17.29
N LEU A 11 9.02 12.79 17.67
CA LEU A 11 7.75 12.34 17.10
C LEU A 11 6.60 13.27 17.53
N GLU A 12 6.54 13.68 18.79
CA GLU A 12 5.58 14.68 19.28
C GLU A 12 5.69 16.01 18.50
N MET A 13 6.92 16.52 18.31
CA MET A 13 7.15 17.73 17.51
C MET A 13 6.70 17.56 16.05
N CYS A 14 6.87 16.34 15.49
CA CYS A 14 6.41 16.02 14.14
C CYS A 14 4.88 16.10 14.04
N GLU A 15 4.18 15.61 15.06
CA GLU A 15 2.71 15.64 15.15
C GLU A 15 2.18 17.06 15.36
N GLU A 16 2.74 17.82 16.30
CA GLU A 16 2.35 19.20 16.58
C GLU A 16 2.52 20.13 15.38
N SER A 17 3.64 19.97 14.64
CA SER A 17 3.90 20.75 13.42
C SER A 17 3.16 20.24 12.19
N ASN A 18 2.41 19.15 12.31
CA ASN A 18 1.77 18.43 11.21
C ASN A 18 2.75 18.12 10.07
N ALA A 19 3.98 17.71 10.44
CA ALA A 19 5.00 17.34 9.47
C ALA A 19 4.70 15.93 8.90
N SER A 20 5.02 15.76 7.63
CA SER A 20 4.90 14.47 6.94
C SER A 20 6.14 13.59 7.08
N ASP A 21 7.32 14.21 7.23
CA ASP A 21 8.58 13.49 7.35
C ASP A 21 9.50 14.22 8.35
N LEU A 22 10.39 13.44 9.00
CA LEU A 22 11.48 13.92 9.84
C LEU A 22 12.79 13.34 9.31
N HIS A 23 13.81 14.20 9.20
CA HIS A 23 15.16 13.81 8.78
C HIS A 23 16.18 14.21 9.85
N LEU A 24 17.06 13.28 10.19
CA LEU A 24 18.18 13.49 11.10
C LEU A 24 19.50 13.22 10.38
N ALA A 25 20.42 14.16 10.47
CA ALA A 25 21.77 14.05 9.94
C ALA A 25 22.76 14.70 10.88
N VAL A 26 23.98 14.20 10.93
CA VAL A 26 25.06 14.75 11.76
C VAL A 26 25.42 16.15 11.31
N GLY A 27 25.61 17.05 12.27
CA GLY A 27 25.96 18.46 12.02
C GLY A 27 24.80 19.38 11.66
N LEU A 28 23.57 18.86 11.61
CA LEU A 28 22.38 19.62 11.30
C LEU A 28 21.32 19.51 12.43
N PRO A 29 20.52 20.57 12.67
CA PRO A 29 19.32 20.43 13.49
C PRO A 29 18.31 19.53 12.80
N PRO A 30 17.44 18.79 13.56
CA PRO A 30 16.35 18.01 13.00
C PRO A 30 15.53 18.80 11.98
N ARG A 31 15.22 18.18 10.85
CA ARG A 31 14.47 18.83 9.75
C ARG A 31 13.14 18.14 9.55
N PHE A 32 12.10 18.94 9.49
CA PHE A 32 10.71 18.52 9.35
C PHE A 32 10.17 18.90 7.97
N ARG A 33 9.48 17.98 7.31
CA ARG A 33 8.80 18.29 6.05
C ARG A 33 7.40 18.78 6.34
N ILE A 34 7.19 20.07 6.18
CA ILE A 34 5.91 20.75 6.41
C ILE A 34 5.42 21.33 5.08
N LYS A 35 4.21 20.95 4.67
CA LYS A 35 3.60 21.38 3.37
C LYS A 35 4.55 21.20 2.18
N GLY A 36 5.31 20.10 2.17
CA GLY A 36 6.25 19.75 1.09
C GLY A 36 7.67 20.33 1.25
N SER A 37 7.88 21.38 2.05
CA SER A 37 9.18 21.99 2.28
C SER A 37 9.88 21.37 3.48
N LEU A 38 11.19 21.08 3.34
CA LEU A 38 12.03 20.54 4.41
C LEU A 38 12.65 21.73 5.19
N VAL A 39 12.12 21.99 6.38
CA VAL A 39 12.51 23.14 7.21
C VAL A 39 13.27 22.68 8.46
N PRO A 40 14.32 23.41 8.90
CA PRO A 40 14.96 23.15 10.18
C PRO A 40 14.06 23.56 11.34
N ARG A 41 14.34 23.01 12.51
CA ARG A 41 13.80 23.51 13.78
C ARG A 41 14.91 24.36 14.44
N ASP A 42 14.78 25.66 14.33
CA ASP A 42 15.78 26.63 14.82
C ASP A 42 15.90 26.67 16.36
N ASP A 43 14.88 26.14 17.05
CA ASP A 43 14.85 25.96 18.50
C ASP A 43 15.64 24.71 18.98
N LEU A 44 16.09 23.86 18.06
CA LEU A 44 16.88 22.67 18.34
C LEU A 44 18.35 22.89 17.90
N ARG A 45 19.29 22.44 18.75
CA ARG A 45 20.69 22.42 18.36
C ARG A 45 20.97 21.43 17.22
N ALA A 46 22.07 21.63 16.51
CA ALA A 46 22.57 20.62 15.60
C ALA A 46 22.89 19.31 16.34
N PHE A 47 22.49 18.19 15.77
CA PHE A 47 22.77 16.87 16.32
C PHE A 47 24.18 16.44 15.97
N ASP A 48 24.92 15.94 16.94
CA ASP A 48 26.20 15.29 16.73
C ASP A 48 26.03 13.79 16.35
N ALA A 49 27.15 13.11 16.14
CA ALA A 49 27.11 11.70 15.74
C ALA A 49 26.46 10.80 16.81
N ALA A 50 26.67 11.10 18.08
CA ALA A 50 26.11 10.34 19.20
C ALA A 50 24.60 10.54 19.32
N ASP A 51 24.09 11.75 19.08
CA ASP A 51 22.65 12.04 19.07
C ASP A 51 21.93 11.22 17.98
N VAL A 52 22.44 11.27 16.74
CA VAL A 52 21.84 10.55 15.62
C VAL A 52 21.95 9.05 15.80
N GLU A 53 23.09 8.53 16.28
CA GLU A 53 23.26 7.11 16.56
C GLU A 53 22.30 6.63 17.66
N ALA A 54 22.08 7.41 18.70
CA ALA A 54 21.17 7.06 19.78
C ALA A 54 19.73 6.86 19.26
N VAL A 55 19.23 7.76 18.40
CA VAL A 55 17.92 7.63 17.76
C VAL A 55 17.92 6.46 16.77
N ALA A 56 18.98 6.29 15.99
CA ALA A 56 19.12 5.19 15.04
C ALA A 56 19.06 3.81 15.73
N MET A 57 19.74 3.66 16.86
CA MET A 57 19.73 2.42 17.65
C MET A 57 18.34 2.14 18.24
N GLU A 58 17.65 3.17 18.73
CA GLU A 58 16.28 3.03 19.25
C GLU A 58 15.31 2.56 18.16
N LEU A 59 15.35 3.19 16.99
CA LEU A 59 14.55 2.78 15.85
C LEU A 59 14.92 1.36 15.36
N GLY A 60 16.22 1.08 15.25
CA GLY A 60 16.70 -0.24 14.82
C GLY A 60 16.23 -1.38 15.74
N ARG A 61 16.10 -1.14 17.04
CA ARG A 61 15.56 -2.11 18.00
C ARG A 61 14.08 -2.44 17.75
N ALA A 62 13.32 -1.52 17.18
CA ALA A 62 11.94 -1.79 16.79
C ALA A 62 11.84 -2.74 15.57
N ALA A 63 12.85 -2.72 14.69
CA ALA A 63 12.90 -3.59 13.51
C ALA A 63 13.62 -4.92 13.77
N VAL A 64 14.57 -4.96 14.72
CA VAL A 64 15.35 -6.16 15.04
C VAL A 64 14.89 -6.71 16.40
N PRO A 65 14.19 -7.86 16.45
CA PRO A 65 13.53 -8.36 17.66
C PRO A 65 14.49 -9.05 18.64
N LEU A 66 15.38 -8.29 19.24
CA LEU A 66 16.25 -8.75 20.34
C LEU A 66 16.24 -7.71 21.45
N GLY A 67 16.04 -8.14 22.69
CA GLY A 67 16.00 -7.25 23.87
C GLY A 67 17.38 -6.92 24.44
N GLY A 68 17.45 -5.84 25.23
CA GLY A 68 18.63 -5.47 26.01
C GLY A 68 19.83 -4.96 25.18
N ASP A 69 21.04 -5.09 25.74
CA ASP A 69 22.29 -4.65 25.09
C ASP A 69 22.63 -5.47 23.84
N GLU A 70 22.24 -6.74 23.80
CA GLU A 70 22.38 -7.61 22.63
C GLU A 70 21.62 -7.07 21.41
N GLY A 71 20.45 -6.43 21.63
CA GLY A 71 19.68 -5.80 20.58
C GLY A 71 20.41 -4.61 19.95
N VAL A 72 21.11 -3.79 20.73
CA VAL A 72 21.88 -2.65 20.20
C VAL A 72 23.06 -3.13 19.35
N GLU A 73 23.79 -4.13 19.81
CA GLU A 73 24.94 -4.67 19.09
C GLU A 73 24.49 -5.33 17.77
N ARG A 74 23.36 -6.04 17.80
CA ARG A 74 22.77 -6.62 16.59
C ARG A 74 22.33 -5.56 15.56
N VAL A 75 21.74 -4.46 16.01
CA VAL A 75 21.41 -3.32 15.12
C VAL A 75 22.68 -2.76 14.47
N ARG A 76 23.77 -2.60 15.23
CA ARG A 76 25.06 -2.17 14.68
C ARG A 76 25.61 -3.13 13.65
N GLU A 77 25.59 -4.44 13.92
CA GLU A 77 26.02 -5.46 12.97
C GLU A 77 25.21 -5.39 11.65
N VAL A 78 23.89 -5.30 11.76
CA VAL A 78 23.01 -5.19 10.59
C VAL A 78 23.34 -3.91 9.81
N LEU A 79 23.45 -2.76 10.46
CA LEU A 79 23.81 -1.49 9.80
C LEU A 79 25.21 -1.51 9.16
N LEU A 80 26.15 -2.23 9.75
CA LEU A 80 27.48 -2.38 9.16
C LEU A 80 27.45 -3.29 7.93
N ARG A 81 26.61 -4.33 7.94
CA ARG A 81 26.50 -5.30 6.84
C ARG A 81 25.61 -4.80 5.72
N GLU A 82 24.37 -4.44 6.03
CA GLU A 82 23.31 -4.11 5.06
C GLU A 82 23.29 -2.62 4.68
N LYS A 83 23.98 -1.76 5.45
CA LYS A 83 24.06 -0.29 5.29
C LYS A 83 22.76 0.46 5.56
N SER A 84 21.64 -0.21 5.68
CA SER A 84 20.35 0.38 6.07
C SER A 84 19.46 -0.60 6.84
N ILE A 85 18.51 -0.07 7.61
CA ILE A 85 17.45 -0.80 8.29
C ILE A 85 16.14 -0.07 8.03
N ASP A 86 15.17 -0.76 7.44
CA ASP A 86 13.79 -0.32 7.32
C ASP A 86 12.94 -0.86 8.48
N GLY A 87 11.90 -0.14 8.83
CA GLY A 87 10.95 -0.59 9.85
C GLY A 87 9.86 0.43 10.13
N ALA A 88 9.06 0.14 11.13
CA ALA A 88 8.03 1.06 11.57
C ALA A 88 7.98 1.14 13.11
N VAL A 89 7.62 2.32 13.62
CA VAL A 89 7.48 2.62 15.04
C VAL A 89 6.14 3.34 15.28
N THR A 90 5.57 3.13 16.44
CA THR A 90 4.34 3.83 16.87
C THR A 90 4.69 4.74 18.03
N SER A 91 4.33 6.03 17.94
CA SER A 91 4.51 7.00 19.03
C SER A 91 3.59 6.69 20.21
N SER A 92 3.85 7.32 21.34
CA SER A 92 3.00 7.22 22.53
C SER A 92 1.55 7.69 22.31
N SER A 93 1.34 8.61 21.34
CA SER A 93 0.01 9.08 20.90
C SER A 93 -0.73 8.09 19.99
N GLY A 94 -0.05 7.01 19.54
CA GLY A 94 -0.61 6.02 18.62
C GLY A 94 -0.39 6.32 17.13
N VAL A 95 0.36 7.36 16.79
CA VAL A 95 0.71 7.67 15.39
C VAL A 95 1.82 6.74 14.91
N ARG A 96 1.63 6.13 13.75
CA ARG A 96 2.60 5.23 13.13
C ARG A 96 3.56 5.99 12.24
N TYR A 97 4.84 5.60 12.28
CA TYR A 97 5.91 6.12 11.43
C TYR A 97 6.64 4.97 10.77
N ARG A 98 6.84 5.04 9.46
CA ARG A 98 7.83 4.24 8.75
C ARG A 98 9.17 4.94 8.84
N PHE A 99 10.25 4.19 9.10
CA PHE A 99 11.58 4.75 9.14
C PHE A 99 12.57 3.98 8.26
N ASN A 100 13.60 4.68 7.84
CA ASN A 100 14.82 4.11 7.32
C ASN A 100 16.00 4.71 8.10
N VAL A 101 16.77 3.85 8.75
CA VAL A 101 18.08 4.17 9.33
C VAL A 101 19.13 3.73 8.34
N TYR A 102 20.03 4.61 7.96
CA TYR A 102 21.04 4.31 6.94
C TYR A 102 22.38 4.95 7.24
N ARG A 103 23.41 4.48 6.58
CA ARG A 103 24.75 5.04 6.69
C ARG A 103 25.03 6.02 5.56
N ALA A 104 25.52 7.22 5.93
CA ALA A 104 25.93 8.28 5.01
C ALA A 104 27.18 8.97 5.56
N SER A 105 28.23 9.12 4.75
CA SER A 105 29.49 9.80 5.14
C SER A 105 30.04 9.27 6.48
N ASP A 106 30.14 7.94 6.60
CA ASP A 106 30.63 7.21 7.79
C ASP A 106 29.80 7.39 9.09
N ALA A 107 28.67 8.06 9.02
CA ALA A 107 27.75 8.27 10.15
C ALA A 107 26.38 7.64 9.90
N CYS A 108 25.55 7.57 10.93
CA CYS A 108 24.15 7.24 10.82
C CYS A 108 23.35 8.47 10.34
N ALA A 109 22.33 8.21 9.55
CA ALA A 109 21.28 9.14 9.21
C ALA A 109 19.93 8.47 9.35
N VAL A 110 18.86 9.26 9.59
CA VAL A 110 17.52 8.74 9.82
C VAL A 110 16.52 9.52 8.99
N ALA A 111 15.64 8.80 8.33
CA ALA A 111 14.45 9.35 7.69
C ALA A 111 13.21 8.67 8.29
N LEU A 112 12.26 9.44 8.80
CA LEU A 112 10.97 8.95 9.25
C LEU A 112 9.88 9.58 8.41
N ARG A 113 8.87 8.78 8.07
CA ARG A 113 7.64 9.22 7.41
C ARG A 113 6.44 8.92 8.29
N ARG A 114 5.68 9.95 8.61
CA ARG A 114 4.42 9.81 9.31
C ARG A 114 3.40 9.12 8.41
N LEU A 115 2.77 8.06 8.92
CA LEU A 115 1.70 7.35 8.25
C LEU A 115 0.35 7.92 8.71
N ASP A 116 -0.58 8.09 7.78
CA ASP A 116 -1.97 8.42 8.12
C ASP A 116 -2.66 7.12 8.56
N SER A 117 -2.85 6.95 9.86
CA SER A 117 -3.47 5.77 10.45
C SER A 117 -4.98 5.88 10.62
N ARG A 118 -5.59 6.99 10.16
CA ARG A 118 -7.03 7.16 10.20
C ARG A 118 -7.71 6.34 9.11
N PHE A 119 -8.58 5.42 9.50
CA PHE A 119 -9.48 4.77 8.58
C PHE A 119 -10.52 5.77 8.05
N ARG A 120 -10.74 5.75 6.75
CA ARG A 120 -11.69 6.61 6.04
C ARG A 120 -12.65 5.75 5.26
N SER A 121 -13.89 6.18 5.14
CA SER A 121 -14.86 5.52 4.26
C SER A 121 -14.43 5.65 2.79
N PHE A 122 -14.93 4.78 1.91
CA PHE A 122 -14.68 4.89 0.48
C PHE A 122 -15.22 6.20 -0.12
N ALA A 123 -16.31 6.73 0.41
CA ALA A 123 -16.83 8.04 0.03
C ALA A 123 -15.86 9.18 0.36
N GLU A 124 -15.23 9.16 1.55
CA GLU A 124 -14.20 10.13 1.94
C GLU A 124 -12.92 9.98 1.11
N LEU A 125 -12.58 8.76 0.71
CA LEU A 125 -11.43 8.49 -0.16
C LEU A 125 -11.68 8.90 -1.62
N GLY A 126 -12.94 8.99 -2.04
CA GLY A 126 -13.32 9.28 -3.43
C GLY A 126 -13.07 8.12 -4.39
N VAL A 127 -12.96 6.89 -3.89
CA VAL A 127 -12.88 5.67 -4.71
C VAL A 127 -14.28 5.18 -5.09
N PRO A 128 -14.45 4.39 -6.18
CA PRO A 128 -15.76 3.86 -6.57
C PRO A 128 -16.39 3.03 -5.44
N GLU A 129 -17.63 3.35 -5.07
CA GLU A 129 -18.40 2.65 -4.02
C GLU A 129 -18.49 1.13 -4.28
N ARG A 130 -18.50 0.72 -5.55
CA ARG A 130 -18.54 -0.71 -5.95
C ARG A 130 -17.37 -1.52 -5.34
N ILE A 131 -16.26 -0.87 -5.01
CA ILE A 131 -15.11 -1.54 -4.37
C ILE A 131 -15.51 -2.11 -3.00
N GLU A 132 -16.38 -1.44 -2.25
CA GLU A 132 -16.85 -1.93 -0.95
C GLU A 132 -17.52 -3.30 -1.05
N ALA A 133 -18.25 -3.57 -2.13
CA ALA A 133 -18.95 -4.84 -2.30
C ALA A 133 -18.01 -6.06 -2.37
N PHE A 134 -16.73 -5.88 -2.71
CA PHE A 134 -15.76 -6.98 -2.64
C PHE A 134 -15.42 -7.38 -1.20
N SER A 135 -15.71 -6.54 -0.20
CA SER A 135 -15.60 -6.89 1.21
C SER A 135 -16.67 -7.90 1.65
N ASP A 136 -17.74 -8.07 0.88
CA ASP A 136 -18.82 -9.01 1.16
C ASP A 136 -18.60 -10.38 0.48
N GLU A 137 -17.59 -10.49 -0.41
CA GLU A 137 -17.21 -11.77 -1.03
C GLU A 137 -16.69 -12.74 0.05
N ARG A 138 -16.95 -14.04 -0.17
CA ARG A 138 -16.50 -15.10 0.74
C ARG A 138 -15.13 -15.64 0.38
N ASP A 139 -14.83 -15.66 -0.90
CA ASP A 139 -13.60 -16.20 -1.47
C ASP A 139 -13.19 -15.41 -2.72
N GLY A 140 -12.03 -15.76 -3.25
CA GLY A 140 -11.52 -15.23 -4.50
C GLY A 140 -10.42 -14.20 -4.30
N LEU A 141 -9.99 -13.57 -5.38
CA LEU A 141 -8.86 -12.63 -5.42
C LEU A 141 -9.33 -11.24 -5.83
N PHE A 142 -9.01 -10.24 -5.04
CA PHE A 142 -9.15 -8.82 -5.40
C PHE A 142 -7.78 -8.14 -5.44
N ILE A 143 -7.51 -7.40 -6.51
CA ILE A 143 -6.21 -6.78 -6.76
C ILE A 143 -6.35 -5.26 -6.76
N VAL A 144 -5.51 -4.57 -5.98
CA VAL A 144 -5.35 -3.13 -6.04
C VAL A 144 -4.01 -2.81 -6.71
N THR A 145 -4.03 -2.10 -7.82
CA THR A 145 -2.81 -1.77 -8.57
C THR A 145 -2.64 -0.26 -8.76
N GLY A 146 -1.47 0.16 -9.18
CA GLY A 146 -1.12 1.56 -9.41
C GLY A 146 0.33 1.88 -9.02
N PRO A 147 0.83 3.06 -9.36
CA PRO A 147 2.18 3.50 -8.99
C PRO A 147 2.34 3.61 -7.47
N THR A 148 3.59 3.73 -7.02
CA THR A 148 3.88 4.01 -5.60
C THR A 148 3.21 5.31 -5.18
N GLY A 149 2.59 5.31 -4.00
CA GLY A 149 1.87 6.49 -3.48
C GLY A 149 0.48 6.73 -4.09
N SER A 150 -0.08 5.79 -4.86
CA SER A 150 -1.44 5.92 -5.43
C SER A 150 -2.59 5.62 -4.46
N GLY A 151 -2.29 5.24 -3.21
CA GLY A 151 -3.30 4.98 -2.18
C GLY A 151 -3.72 3.51 -2.06
N LYS A 152 -2.96 2.57 -2.63
CA LYS A 152 -3.27 1.12 -2.57
C LYS A 152 -3.43 0.61 -1.14
N SER A 153 -2.45 0.86 -0.27
CA SER A 153 -2.49 0.43 1.14
C SER A 153 -3.68 1.03 1.88
N THR A 154 -4.01 2.30 1.62
CA THR A 154 -5.18 2.97 2.21
C THR A 154 -6.49 2.30 1.80
N THR A 155 -6.64 1.96 0.52
CA THR A 155 -7.83 1.28 0.00
C THR A 155 -7.97 -0.12 0.63
N LEU A 156 -6.88 -0.89 0.68
CA LEU A 156 -6.90 -2.22 1.30
C LEU A 156 -7.14 -2.15 2.80
N ALA A 157 -6.52 -1.21 3.51
CA ALA A 157 -6.76 -1.01 4.93
C ALA A 157 -8.25 -0.69 5.21
N THR A 158 -8.87 0.17 4.38
CA THR A 158 -10.31 0.44 4.47
C THR A 158 -11.15 -0.81 4.23
N MET A 159 -10.79 -1.67 3.26
CA MET A 159 -11.49 -2.94 3.02
C MET A 159 -11.40 -3.88 4.22
N ILE A 160 -10.20 -4.04 4.78
CA ILE A 160 -9.97 -4.86 5.98
C ILE A 160 -10.76 -4.31 7.17
N ASP A 161 -10.77 -2.99 7.36
CA ASP A 161 -11.52 -2.34 8.44
C ASP A 161 -13.04 -2.59 8.30
N ILE A 162 -13.59 -2.47 7.10
CA ILE A 162 -15.00 -2.77 6.81
C ILE A 162 -15.32 -4.23 7.13
N ILE A 163 -14.49 -5.18 6.71
CA ILE A 163 -14.67 -6.60 6.98
C ILE A 163 -14.63 -6.85 8.49
N ASN A 164 -13.66 -6.29 9.18
CA ASN A 164 -13.47 -6.42 10.62
C ASN A 164 -14.71 -5.96 11.43
N HIS A 165 -15.45 -4.95 10.94
CA HIS A 165 -16.67 -4.45 11.59
C HIS A 165 -17.98 -5.13 11.13
N LYS A 166 -17.97 -5.78 9.94
CA LYS A 166 -19.20 -6.34 9.35
C LYS A 166 -19.45 -7.81 9.68
N ARG A 167 -18.43 -8.65 9.75
CA ARG A 167 -18.58 -10.11 9.88
C ARG A 167 -17.65 -10.72 10.92
N ASP A 168 -18.06 -11.85 11.48
CA ASP A 168 -17.23 -12.64 12.37
C ASP A 168 -16.28 -13.50 11.52
N GLY A 169 -15.00 -13.50 11.84
CA GLY A 169 -14.00 -14.25 11.08
C GLY A 169 -12.57 -14.00 11.54
N HIS A 170 -11.62 -14.56 10.79
CA HIS A 170 -10.20 -14.41 11.03
C HIS A 170 -9.52 -13.74 9.84
N ILE A 171 -8.88 -12.61 10.07
CA ILE A 171 -8.14 -11.84 9.08
C ILE A 171 -6.65 -11.97 9.37
N ILE A 172 -5.87 -12.34 8.37
CA ILE A 172 -4.41 -12.35 8.44
C ILE A 172 -3.88 -11.36 7.41
N THR A 173 -3.03 -10.42 7.84
CA THR A 173 -2.29 -9.56 6.91
C THR A 173 -0.81 -9.89 6.94
N ILE A 174 -0.16 -9.79 5.79
CA ILE A 174 1.28 -10.01 5.60
C ILE A 174 1.81 -8.77 4.87
N GLU A 175 2.61 -7.95 5.55
CA GLU A 175 2.96 -6.60 5.10
C GLU A 175 4.47 -6.31 5.29
N ASP A 176 4.99 -5.31 4.55
CA ASP A 176 6.40 -4.90 4.63
C ASP A 176 6.56 -3.37 4.41
N PRO A 177 6.55 -2.58 5.49
CA PRO A 177 6.07 -2.89 6.84
C PRO A 177 4.54 -2.71 6.99
N ILE A 178 3.99 -3.01 8.19
CA ILE A 178 2.61 -2.71 8.54
C ILE A 178 2.40 -1.20 8.58
N GLU A 179 1.52 -0.66 7.70
CA GLU A 179 1.20 0.77 7.64
C GLU A 179 0.00 1.16 8.53
N TYR A 180 -1.06 0.35 8.55
CA TYR A 180 -2.27 0.57 9.33
C TYR A 180 -2.42 -0.49 10.41
N ILE A 181 -2.64 -0.08 11.66
CA ILE A 181 -2.89 -1.01 12.76
C ILE A 181 -4.39 -1.24 12.91
N HIS A 182 -4.81 -2.47 12.67
CA HIS A 182 -6.19 -2.90 12.89
C HIS A 182 -6.35 -3.44 14.31
N LYS A 183 -7.37 -2.93 15.02
CA LYS A 183 -7.80 -3.52 16.29
C LYS A 183 -8.89 -4.54 15.97
N SER A 184 -8.75 -5.76 16.53
CA SER A 184 -9.81 -6.77 16.41
C SER A 184 -11.12 -6.22 16.98
N ASP A 185 -12.21 -6.38 16.20
CA ASP A 185 -13.58 -6.05 16.60
C ASP A 185 -14.42 -7.32 16.47
N ARG A 186 -15.16 -7.51 15.39
CA ARG A 186 -15.89 -8.76 15.11
C ARG A 186 -14.99 -9.84 14.55
N CYS A 187 -13.93 -9.45 13.81
CA CYS A 187 -12.90 -10.39 13.39
C CYS A 187 -11.75 -10.44 14.39
N VAL A 188 -11.09 -11.60 14.47
CA VAL A 188 -9.72 -11.69 15.00
C VAL A 188 -8.78 -11.21 13.89
N VAL A 189 -7.97 -10.19 14.14
CA VAL A 189 -7.03 -9.65 13.16
C VAL A 189 -5.60 -9.91 13.62
N HIS A 190 -4.87 -10.69 12.83
CA HIS A 190 -3.43 -10.90 13.01
C HIS A 190 -2.67 -10.24 11.87
N GLN A 191 -1.81 -9.29 12.20
CA GLN A 191 -0.93 -8.61 11.25
C GLN A 191 0.49 -9.12 11.41
N ARG A 192 1.11 -9.57 10.33
CA ARG A 192 2.47 -10.13 10.30
C ARG A 192 3.37 -9.26 9.45
N GLU A 193 4.43 -8.73 10.05
CA GLU A 193 5.42 -7.90 9.37
C GLU A 193 6.57 -8.77 8.86
N VAL A 194 6.87 -8.68 7.57
CA VAL A 194 8.01 -9.37 6.96
C VAL A 194 9.31 -8.83 7.56
N GLY A 195 10.24 -9.73 7.85
CA GLY A 195 11.49 -9.41 8.53
C GLY A 195 11.41 -9.41 10.06
N ARG A 196 10.21 -9.26 10.62
CA ARG A 196 9.97 -9.29 12.07
C ARG A 196 9.21 -10.54 12.50
N ASP A 197 8.01 -10.75 11.93
CA ASP A 197 7.08 -11.82 12.31
C ASP A 197 7.10 -12.98 11.30
N ALA A 198 7.68 -12.75 10.12
CA ALA A 198 7.81 -13.72 9.05
C ALA A 198 9.10 -13.48 8.26
N LYS A 199 9.64 -14.54 7.63
CA LYS A 199 10.88 -14.46 6.84
C LYS A 199 10.66 -13.82 5.47
N GLY A 200 9.48 -13.98 4.88
CA GLY A 200 9.10 -13.50 3.58
C GLY A 200 7.61 -13.65 3.33
N PHE A 201 7.11 -13.09 2.23
CA PHE A 201 5.69 -13.12 1.88
C PHE A 201 5.18 -14.54 1.63
N ASN A 202 5.93 -15.36 0.89
CA ASN A 202 5.50 -16.71 0.53
C ASN A 202 5.44 -17.62 1.76
N GLU A 203 6.47 -17.62 2.60
CA GLU A 203 6.51 -18.41 3.83
C GLU A 203 5.36 -18.04 4.75
N ALA A 204 5.15 -16.75 4.97
CA ALA A 204 4.05 -16.26 5.79
C ALA A 204 2.68 -16.65 5.23
N LEU A 205 2.49 -16.62 3.91
CA LEU A 205 1.24 -17.00 3.26
C LEU A 205 0.99 -18.51 3.37
N VAL A 206 2.01 -19.35 3.18
CA VAL A 206 1.92 -20.81 3.36
C VAL A 206 1.57 -21.16 4.82
N GLU A 207 2.15 -20.44 5.78
CA GLU A 207 1.84 -20.61 7.21
C GLU A 207 0.40 -20.14 7.52
N ALA A 208 -0.02 -19.01 6.96
CA ALA A 208 -1.36 -18.46 7.16
C ALA A 208 -2.47 -19.45 6.78
N LEU A 209 -2.30 -20.23 5.70
CA LEU A 209 -3.26 -21.26 5.27
C LEU A 209 -3.49 -22.40 6.29
N ARG A 210 -2.67 -22.46 7.35
CA ARG A 210 -2.83 -23.42 8.46
C ARG A 210 -3.36 -22.77 9.73
N GLN A 211 -3.71 -21.49 9.66
CA GLN A 211 -4.15 -20.67 10.78
C GLN A 211 -5.65 -20.35 10.73
N ASP A 212 -6.40 -21.08 9.90
CA ASP A 212 -7.85 -20.94 9.73
C ASP A 212 -8.29 -19.50 9.35
N PRO A 213 -7.71 -18.88 8.30
CA PRO A 213 -8.09 -17.54 7.90
C PRO A 213 -9.31 -17.56 6.98
N ASP A 214 -10.23 -16.60 7.17
CA ASP A 214 -11.28 -16.29 6.19
C ASP A 214 -10.79 -15.28 5.16
N VAL A 215 -9.93 -14.35 5.60
CA VAL A 215 -9.43 -13.25 4.78
C VAL A 215 -7.92 -13.16 4.91
N ILE A 216 -7.24 -13.05 3.78
CA ILE A 216 -5.78 -12.90 3.74
C ILE A 216 -5.46 -11.63 2.92
N LEU A 217 -4.69 -10.72 3.50
CA LEU A 217 -4.09 -9.62 2.78
C LEU A 217 -2.60 -9.90 2.60
N VAL A 218 -2.15 -9.93 1.34
CA VAL A 218 -0.73 -9.98 0.98
C VAL A 218 -0.33 -8.61 0.44
N GLY A 219 0.47 -7.87 1.19
CA GLY A 219 0.78 -6.47 0.91
C GLY A 219 1.26 -6.24 -0.52
N GLU A 220 2.12 -7.12 -1.02
CA GLU A 220 2.49 -7.16 -2.44
C GLU A 220 2.87 -8.58 -2.88
N VAL A 221 2.61 -8.89 -4.15
CA VAL A 221 3.03 -10.15 -4.76
C VAL A 221 3.94 -9.86 -5.94
N ARG A 222 5.23 -10.18 -5.78
CA ARG A 222 6.28 -9.98 -6.80
C ARG A 222 6.83 -11.29 -7.34
N GLU A 223 6.84 -12.33 -6.51
CA GLU A 223 7.49 -13.61 -6.77
C GLU A 223 6.48 -14.66 -7.23
N LEU A 224 6.96 -15.57 -8.09
CA LEU A 224 6.15 -16.65 -8.66
C LEU A 224 5.49 -17.51 -7.57
N GLU A 225 6.25 -17.93 -6.56
CA GLU A 225 5.74 -18.82 -5.51
C GLU A 225 4.66 -18.14 -4.65
N THR A 226 4.84 -16.86 -4.33
CA THR A 226 3.83 -16.08 -3.62
C THR A 226 2.54 -15.96 -4.45
N MET A 227 2.68 -15.75 -5.78
CA MET A 227 1.54 -15.68 -6.70
C MET A 227 0.80 -17.01 -6.79
N ARG A 228 1.53 -18.13 -6.92
CA ARG A 228 0.94 -19.49 -6.93
C ARG A 228 0.15 -19.77 -5.65
N THR A 229 0.74 -19.41 -4.51
CA THR A 229 0.12 -19.62 -3.20
C THR A 229 -1.12 -18.75 -3.03
N ALA A 230 -1.08 -17.49 -3.47
CA ALA A 230 -2.24 -16.57 -3.42
C ALA A 230 -3.41 -17.04 -4.30
N LEU A 231 -3.13 -17.49 -5.54
CA LEU A 231 -4.15 -18.07 -6.41
C LEU A 231 -4.77 -19.34 -5.82
N ARG A 232 -3.95 -20.22 -5.24
CA ARG A 232 -4.42 -21.42 -4.57
C ARG A 232 -5.27 -21.10 -3.34
N ALA A 233 -4.87 -20.13 -2.53
CA ALA A 233 -5.66 -19.65 -1.39
C ALA A 233 -7.05 -19.19 -1.83
N ALA A 234 -7.11 -18.36 -2.87
CA ALA A 234 -8.36 -17.86 -3.45
C ALA A 234 -9.25 -19.00 -4.02
N GLU A 235 -8.64 -20.05 -4.58
CA GLU A 235 -9.36 -21.22 -5.12
C GLU A 235 -9.90 -22.14 -4.01
N THR A 236 -9.22 -22.18 -2.86
CA THR A 236 -9.59 -23.05 -1.73
C THR A 236 -10.52 -22.38 -0.71
N GLY A 237 -11.16 -21.27 -1.07
CA GLY A 237 -12.24 -20.68 -0.28
C GLY A 237 -11.83 -19.48 0.58
N HIS A 238 -10.64 -18.91 0.40
CA HIS A 238 -10.21 -17.72 1.13
C HIS A 238 -10.43 -16.46 0.29
N LEU A 239 -10.81 -15.36 0.93
CA LEU A 239 -10.82 -14.06 0.29
C LEU A 239 -9.42 -13.43 0.38
N VAL A 240 -8.78 -13.28 -0.76
CA VAL A 240 -7.40 -12.80 -0.87
C VAL A 240 -7.37 -11.40 -1.45
N PHE A 241 -6.72 -10.48 -0.74
CA PHE A 241 -6.41 -9.13 -1.20
C PHE A 241 -4.92 -8.99 -1.46
N THR A 242 -4.56 -8.33 -2.55
CA THR A 242 -3.13 -8.05 -2.81
C THR A 242 -2.92 -6.79 -3.62
N THR A 243 -1.66 -6.32 -3.68
CA THR A 243 -1.27 -5.23 -4.56
C THR A 243 -0.33 -5.67 -5.67
N LEU A 244 -0.42 -4.95 -6.79
CA LEU A 244 0.52 -5.01 -7.90
C LEU A 244 0.98 -3.59 -8.28
N HIS A 245 2.01 -3.50 -9.12
CA HIS A 245 2.51 -2.24 -9.66
C HIS A 245 2.27 -2.20 -11.18
N ALA A 246 1.03 -1.98 -11.60
CA ALA A 246 0.67 -1.77 -13.01
C ALA A 246 -0.18 -0.49 -13.13
N GLY A 247 -0.17 0.13 -14.30
CA GLY A 247 -0.86 1.41 -14.54
C GLY A 247 -2.36 1.27 -14.78
N ASP A 248 -2.84 0.08 -15.19
CA ASP A 248 -4.24 -0.20 -15.47
C ASP A 248 -4.62 -1.63 -15.10
N CYS A 249 -5.91 -1.98 -15.17
CA CYS A 249 -6.42 -3.29 -14.79
C CYS A 249 -5.93 -4.40 -15.74
N VAL A 250 -5.83 -4.11 -17.03
CA VAL A 250 -5.34 -5.06 -18.03
C VAL A 250 -3.87 -5.37 -17.79
N GLY A 251 -3.07 -4.33 -17.57
CA GLY A 251 -1.64 -4.45 -17.25
C GLY A 251 -1.40 -5.23 -15.95
N ALA A 252 -2.29 -5.11 -14.94
CA ALA A 252 -2.20 -5.89 -13.72
C ALA A 252 -2.40 -7.39 -14.00
N ILE A 253 -3.40 -7.76 -14.80
CA ILE A 253 -3.67 -9.15 -15.21
C ILE A 253 -2.48 -9.71 -15.99
N GLU A 254 -2.00 -8.98 -17.00
CA GLU A 254 -0.86 -9.43 -17.82
C GLU A 254 0.42 -9.57 -17.00
N ARG A 255 0.68 -8.62 -16.08
CA ARG A 255 1.83 -8.70 -15.20
C ARG A 255 1.77 -9.91 -14.28
N LEU A 256 0.60 -10.22 -13.74
CA LEU A 256 0.38 -11.42 -12.93
C LEU A 256 0.71 -12.69 -13.72
N ILE A 257 0.20 -12.79 -14.95
CA ILE A 257 0.44 -13.94 -15.80
C ILE A 257 1.91 -14.05 -16.24
N ALA A 258 2.56 -12.91 -16.52
CA ALA A 258 3.95 -12.87 -16.98
C ALA A 258 4.96 -13.38 -15.93
N VAL A 259 4.60 -13.48 -14.65
CA VAL A 259 5.44 -14.07 -13.61
C VAL A 259 5.58 -15.60 -13.79
N PHE A 260 4.58 -16.25 -14.44
CA PHE A 260 4.60 -17.70 -14.67
C PHE A 260 5.49 -18.07 -15.88
N PRO A 261 6.14 -19.25 -15.83
CA PRO A 261 6.81 -19.80 -17.00
C PRO A 261 5.86 -19.90 -18.20
N PRO A 262 6.36 -19.75 -19.45
CA PRO A 262 5.52 -19.72 -20.65
C PRO A 262 4.57 -20.92 -20.81
N ASP A 263 5.02 -22.10 -20.43
CA ASP A 263 4.26 -23.35 -20.48
C ASP A 263 3.13 -23.42 -19.43
N GLU A 264 3.22 -22.63 -18.35
CA GLU A 264 2.21 -22.56 -17.29
C GLU A 264 1.21 -21.41 -17.45
N GLN A 265 1.53 -20.38 -18.25
CA GLN A 265 0.70 -19.17 -18.37
C GLN A 265 -0.75 -19.46 -18.76
N ASN A 266 -1.00 -20.42 -19.63
CA ASN A 266 -2.36 -20.80 -20.01
C ASN A 266 -3.14 -21.43 -18.84
N SER A 267 -2.47 -22.15 -17.97
CA SER A 267 -3.08 -22.70 -16.76
C SER A 267 -3.36 -21.60 -15.74
N ALA A 268 -2.40 -20.70 -15.55
CA ALA A 268 -2.52 -19.54 -14.66
C ALA A 268 -3.67 -18.60 -15.11
N ARG A 269 -3.84 -18.36 -16.42
CA ARG A 269 -4.97 -17.60 -16.97
C ARG A 269 -6.32 -18.22 -16.63
N ARG A 270 -6.45 -19.54 -16.82
CA ARG A 270 -7.68 -20.27 -16.47
C ARG A 270 -7.96 -20.18 -14.97
N GLN A 271 -6.96 -20.44 -14.13
CA GLN A 271 -7.10 -20.35 -12.68
C GLN A 271 -7.49 -18.92 -12.26
N LEU A 272 -6.78 -17.90 -12.74
CA LEU A 272 -7.09 -16.50 -12.45
C LEU A 272 -8.52 -16.15 -12.87
N SER A 273 -8.97 -16.59 -14.05
CA SER A 273 -10.31 -16.30 -14.55
C SER A 273 -11.43 -16.78 -13.63
N LEU A 274 -11.20 -17.86 -12.89
CA LEU A 274 -12.16 -18.46 -11.95
C LEU A 274 -12.16 -17.73 -10.60
N VAL A 275 -10.97 -17.36 -10.09
CA VAL A 275 -10.85 -16.83 -8.73
C VAL A 275 -10.89 -15.32 -8.66
N LEU A 276 -10.59 -14.60 -9.76
CA LEU A 276 -10.60 -13.14 -9.75
C LEU A 276 -12.02 -12.62 -9.48
N ARG A 277 -12.15 -11.70 -8.51
CA ARG A 277 -13.39 -10.96 -8.25
C ARG A 277 -13.35 -9.57 -8.88
N GLY A 278 -12.20 -8.91 -8.82
CA GLY A 278 -12.02 -7.61 -9.45
C GLY A 278 -10.60 -7.10 -9.39
N VAL A 279 -10.35 -6.04 -10.15
CA VAL A 279 -9.09 -5.29 -10.15
C VAL A 279 -9.43 -3.80 -10.11
N THR A 280 -8.80 -3.04 -9.21
CA THR A 280 -8.84 -1.58 -9.28
C THR A 280 -7.44 -1.03 -9.52
N ALA A 281 -7.32 -0.15 -10.52
CA ALA A 281 -6.10 0.62 -10.75
C ALA A 281 -6.31 2.06 -10.29
N GLN A 282 -5.37 2.59 -9.49
CA GLN A 282 -5.50 3.87 -8.83
C GLN A 282 -4.35 4.82 -9.18
N HIS A 283 -4.70 6.08 -9.47
CA HIS A 283 -3.79 7.20 -9.65
C HIS A 283 -4.20 8.33 -8.72
N LEU A 284 -3.29 8.79 -7.86
CA LEU A 284 -3.59 9.85 -6.90
C LEU A 284 -3.15 11.21 -7.47
N LEU A 285 -4.12 12.07 -7.75
CA LEU A 285 -3.93 13.34 -8.44
C LEU A 285 -4.03 14.54 -7.49
N PRO A 286 -3.29 15.63 -7.74
CA PRO A 286 -3.46 16.88 -7.01
C PRO A 286 -4.84 17.47 -7.32
N ARG A 287 -5.53 17.94 -6.28
CA ARG A 287 -6.78 18.67 -6.39
C ARG A 287 -6.50 20.17 -6.57
N GLU A 288 -7.40 20.85 -7.27
CA GLU A 288 -7.33 22.30 -7.46
C GLU A 288 -7.53 23.08 -6.14
N ASP A 289 -8.32 22.55 -5.21
CA ASP A 289 -8.58 23.14 -3.89
C ASP A 289 -7.60 22.67 -2.80
N GLY A 290 -6.57 21.93 -3.19
CA GLY A 290 -5.55 21.36 -2.31
C GLY A 290 -5.83 19.90 -1.91
N GLY A 291 -4.78 19.23 -1.48
CA GLY A 291 -4.84 17.81 -1.21
C GLY A 291 -4.78 16.94 -2.47
N ARG A 292 -5.33 15.70 -2.39
CA ARG A 292 -5.26 14.72 -3.47
C ARG A 292 -6.59 13.98 -3.62
N VAL A 293 -6.87 13.48 -4.83
CA VAL A 293 -8.05 12.67 -5.15
C VAL A 293 -7.66 11.50 -6.05
N PRO A 294 -8.19 10.29 -5.83
CA PRO A 294 -7.91 9.15 -6.70
C PRO A 294 -8.70 9.22 -8.01
N ALA A 295 -8.03 8.99 -9.13
CA ALA A 295 -8.65 8.57 -10.36
C ALA A 295 -8.52 7.04 -10.44
N CYS A 296 -9.64 6.34 -10.60
CA CYS A 296 -9.69 4.89 -10.54
C CYS A 296 -10.19 4.30 -11.86
N GLU A 297 -9.55 3.20 -12.27
CA GLU A 297 -10.14 2.23 -13.19
C GLU A 297 -10.61 1.03 -12.37
N LEU A 298 -11.79 0.48 -12.67
CA LEU A 298 -12.35 -0.66 -11.94
C LEU A 298 -12.87 -1.71 -12.92
N LEU A 299 -12.32 -2.89 -12.83
CA LEU A 299 -12.81 -4.12 -13.44
C LEU A 299 -13.54 -4.95 -12.38
N VAL A 300 -14.80 -5.29 -12.64
CA VAL A 300 -15.52 -6.35 -11.93
C VAL A 300 -15.46 -7.61 -12.81
N ASN A 301 -15.01 -8.73 -12.26
CA ASN A 301 -14.93 -9.94 -13.08
C ASN A 301 -16.32 -10.49 -13.38
N THR A 302 -16.64 -10.57 -14.66
CA THR A 302 -17.89 -11.09 -15.21
C THR A 302 -17.56 -12.28 -16.11
N MET A 303 -18.57 -13.01 -16.58
CA MET A 303 -18.35 -14.11 -17.54
C MET A 303 -17.59 -13.64 -18.80
N ALA A 304 -17.83 -12.40 -19.25
CA ALA A 304 -17.15 -11.84 -20.42
C ALA A 304 -15.66 -11.60 -20.13
N SER A 305 -15.32 -10.92 -19.03
CA SER A 305 -13.93 -10.68 -18.64
C SER A 305 -13.20 -11.97 -18.29
N ALA A 306 -13.86 -12.90 -17.58
CA ALA A 306 -13.30 -14.21 -17.24
C ALA A 306 -12.92 -15.00 -18.52
N ASN A 307 -13.79 -15.00 -19.55
CA ASN A 307 -13.49 -15.63 -20.81
C ASN A 307 -12.28 -14.99 -21.52
N HIS A 308 -12.19 -13.65 -21.53
CA HIS A 308 -11.05 -12.96 -22.14
C HIS A 308 -9.75 -13.21 -21.38
N ILE A 309 -9.78 -13.30 -20.04
CA ILE A 309 -8.63 -13.68 -19.22
C ILE A 309 -8.18 -15.10 -19.57
N ALA A 310 -9.11 -16.07 -19.54
CA ALA A 310 -8.83 -17.48 -19.79
C ALA A 310 -8.25 -17.76 -21.18
N THR A 311 -8.70 -16.99 -22.19
CA THR A 311 -8.29 -17.16 -23.59
C THR A 311 -7.13 -16.26 -24.03
N GLY A 312 -6.63 -15.39 -23.11
CA GLY A 312 -5.51 -14.49 -23.41
C GLY A 312 -5.87 -13.27 -24.28
N HIS A 313 -7.15 -12.95 -24.41
CA HIS A 313 -7.63 -11.80 -25.18
C HIS A 313 -7.71 -10.52 -24.32
N SER A 314 -6.63 -10.21 -23.60
CA SER A 314 -6.61 -9.16 -22.58
C SER A 314 -6.92 -7.76 -23.13
N ALA A 315 -6.60 -7.48 -24.40
CA ALA A 315 -6.95 -6.21 -25.04
C ALA A 315 -8.47 -5.95 -25.08
N GLN A 316 -9.30 -7.00 -25.09
CA GLN A 316 -10.76 -6.90 -25.10
C GLN A 316 -11.35 -6.59 -23.72
N ILE A 317 -10.59 -6.82 -22.64
CA ILE A 317 -11.02 -6.52 -21.26
C ILE A 317 -11.31 -5.02 -21.10
N TYR A 318 -10.55 -4.15 -21.75
CA TYR A 318 -10.80 -2.71 -21.69
C TYR A 318 -12.21 -2.35 -22.20
N SER A 319 -12.66 -2.96 -23.32
CA SER A 319 -14.01 -2.76 -23.85
C SER A 319 -15.09 -3.28 -22.89
N VAL A 320 -14.80 -4.37 -22.16
CA VAL A 320 -15.70 -4.86 -21.10
C VAL A 320 -15.82 -3.84 -19.97
N ILE A 321 -14.71 -3.22 -19.55
CA ILE A 321 -14.74 -2.16 -18.53
C ILE A 321 -15.53 -0.96 -19.02
N GLU A 322 -15.27 -0.50 -20.27
CA GLU A 322 -15.90 0.69 -20.87
C GLU A 322 -17.43 0.57 -20.94
N THR A 323 -17.92 -0.62 -21.26
CA THR A 323 -19.36 -0.90 -21.39
C THR A 323 -19.98 -1.43 -20.10
N GLY A 324 -19.19 -1.77 -19.11
CA GLY A 324 -19.60 -2.44 -17.86
C GLY A 324 -20.16 -1.53 -16.76
N GLY A 325 -20.59 -0.31 -17.10
CA GLY A 325 -21.09 0.65 -16.08
C GLY A 325 -22.22 0.13 -15.21
N ASN A 326 -23.10 -0.72 -15.73
CA ASN A 326 -24.19 -1.35 -14.95
C ASN A 326 -23.69 -2.30 -13.85
N ASN A 327 -22.47 -2.82 -13.98
CA ASN A 327 -21.80 -3.62 -12.96
C ASN A 327 -20.89 -2.77 -12.05
N GLY A 328 -20.93 -1.45 -12.20
CA GLY A 328 -20.08 -0.52 -11.44
C GLY A 328 -18.66 -0.39 -11.98
N MET A 329 -18.36 -0.95 -13.16
CA MET A 329 -17.06 -0.77 -13.80
C MET A 329 -16.88 0.67 -14.27
N VAL A 330 -15.63 1.12 -14.29
CA VAL A 330 -15.27 2.47 -14.76
C VAL A 330 -13.87 2.44 -15.37
N THR A 331 -13.69 3.07 -16.54
CA THR A 331 -12.37 3.29 -17.13
C THR A 331 -11.67 4.46 -16.47
N LEU A 332 -10.34 4.52 -16.56
CA LEU A 332 -9.57 5.65 -16.06
C LEU A 332 -10.08 6.97 -16.69
N ASP A 333 -10.32 6.99 -18.02
CA ASP A 333 -10.78 8.19 -18.73
C ASP A 333 -12.18 8.65 -18.28
N GLN A 334 -13.10 7.72 -17.97
CA GLN A 334 -14.40 8.06 -17.39
C GLN A 334 -14.27 8.63 -15.98
N SER A 335 -13.33 8.11 -15.18
CA SER A 335 -13.02 8.65 -13.85
C SER A 335 -12.44 10.07 -13.95
N LEU A 336 -11.49 10.29 -14.87
CA LEU A 336 -10.89 11.59 -15.13
C LEU A 336 -11.92 12.61 -15.66
N GLU A 337 -12.81 12.20 -16.54
CA GLU A 337 -13.90 13.06 -17.02
C GLU A 337 -14.77 13.58 -15.87
N ARG A 338 -15.14 12.70 -14.92
CA ARG A 338 -15.91 13.10 -13.71
C ARG A 338 -15.14 14.09 -12.85
N LEU A 339 -13.86 13.85 -12.61
CA LEU A 339 -13.01 14.70 -11.78
C LEU A 339 -12.80 16.10 -12.40
N VAL A 340 -12.65 16.18 -13.73
CA VAL A 340 -12.55 17.47 -14.43
C VAL A 340 -13.89 18.21 -14.41
N ARG A 341 -15.01 17.52 -14.70
CA ARG A 341 -16.35 18.13 -14.69
C ARG A 341 -16.75 18.66 -13.31
N SER A 342 -16.31 18.00 -12.23
CA SER A 342 -16.53 18.47 -10.85
C SER A 342 -15.59 19.61 -10.43
N GLY A 343 -14.61 19.98 -11.27
CA GLY A 343 -13.58 20.95 -10.92
C GLY A 343 -12.54 20.46 -9.92
N ALA A 344 -12.56 19.17 -9.55
CA ALA A 344 -11.62 18.62 -8.59
C ALA A 344 -10.18 18.54 -9.14
N VAL A 345 -10.03 18.31 -10.46
CA VAL A 345 -8.72 18.15 -11.12
C VAL A 345 -8.70 19.00 -12.38
N SER A 346 -7.56 19.65 -12.68
CA SER A 346 -7.41 20.41 -13.92
C SER A 346 -7.40 19.51 -15.16
N LEU A 347 -7.85 20.06 -16.27
CA LEU A 347 -7.79 19.38 -17.57
C LEU A 347 -6.35 18.94 -17.90
N ARG A 348 -5.38 19.80 -17.63
CA ARG A 348 -3.96 19.52 -17.89
C ARG A 348 -3.50 18.29 -17.11
N THR A 349 -3.82 18.19 -15.84
CA THR A 349 -3.48 17.06 -14.98
C THR A 349 -4.14 15.77 -15.48
N ALA A 350 -5.43 15.83 -15.82
CA ALA A 350 -6.18 14.70 -16.35
C ALA A 350 -5.59 14.17 -17.67
N LEU A 351 -5.29 15.07 -18.61
CA LEU A 351 -4.70 14.70 -19.91
C LEU A 351 -3.30 14.07 -19.78
N GLY A 352 -2.57 14.40 -18.73
CA GLY A 352 -1.22 13.85 -18.45
C GLY A 352 -1.22 12.37 -18.13
N ILE A 353 -2.37 11.78 -17.71
CA ILE A 353 -2.48 10.37 -17.35
C ILE A 353 -3.59 9.64 -18.11
N ALA A 354 -4.40 10.35 -18.90
CA ALA A 354 -5.46 9.76 -19.68
C ALA A 354 -4.93 8.70 -20.65
N ARG A 355 -5.65 7.59 -20.78
CA ARG A 355 -5.33 6.53 -21.75
C ARG A 355 -5.52 7.02 -23.19
N TYR A 356 -6.60 7.77 -23.44
CA TYR A 356 -6.94 8.34 -24.74
C TYR A 356 -7.19 9.85 -24.66
N PRO A 357 -6.12 10.69 -24.54
CA PRO A 357 -6.27 12.13 -24.35
C PRO A 357 -7.16 12.84 -25.39
N PRO A 358 -7.12 12.51 -26.71
CA PRO A 358 -8.02 13.13 -27.69
C PRO A 358 -9.50 12.81 -27.43
N GLN A 359 -9.81 11.58 -27.03
CA GLN A 359 -11.20 11.19 -26.72
C GLN A 359 -11.68 11.85 -25.43
N LEU A 360 -10.82 11.97 -24.41
CA LEU A 360 -11.15 12.69 -23.19
C LEU A 360 -11.45 14.17 -23.46
N LYS A 361 -10.65 14.85 -24.32
CA LYS A 361 -10.96 16.22 -24.76
C LYS A 361 -12.32 16.32 -25.44
N GLN A 362 -12.62 15.42 -26.37
CA GLN A 362 -13.91 15.39 -27.06
C GLN A 362 -15.08 15.19 -26.08
N ARG A 363 -14.97 14.25 -25.13
CA ARG A 363 -15.99 14.01 -24.11
C ARG A 363 -16.21 15.25 -23.20
N LEU A 364 -15.17 16.02 -22.96
CA LEU A 364 -15.22 17.26 -22.17
C LEU A 364 -15.68 18.48 -22.97
N GLY A 365 -15.86 18.36 -24.30
CA GLY A 365 -16.25 19.47 -25.15
C GLY A 365 -15.15 20.53 -25.36
N VAL A 366 -13.89 20.14 -25.20
CA VAL A 366 -12.70 21.00 -25.39
C VAL A 366 -12.06 20.63 -26.72
N VAL A 367 -12.00 21.56 -27.64
CA VAL A 367 -11.38 21.42 -28.97
C VAL A 367 -9.87 21.58 -28.89
#